data_604c49f962a0a2836e891c6b8d5a412a
#
_entry.id   604c49f962a0a2836e891c6b8d5a412a
#
_cell.length_a   1.000
_cell.length_b   1.000
_cell.length_c   1.000
_cell.angle_alpha   90.00
_cell.angle_beta   90.00
_cell.angle_gamma   90.00
#
_symmetry.space_group_name_H-M   'P 1'
#
loop_
_entity.id
_entity.type
_entity.pdbx_description
1 polymer ?
#
loop_
_entity_poly.entity_id
_entity_poly.type
_entity_poly.pdbx_seq_one_letter_code
_entity_poly.pdbx_strand_id
1 'polypeptide(L)'
;CGKSTLLRQLKTVLAPAGNTSGQILYRGVSLKDTDHRTQSQEIGFVMQNPDNQIVTDKVWHELAFGLESLGCDNATIRLRVAEMASYFGIQQWFYKNVAELSGGQKQLLNLAAVMAMHPSLLILDEPTSQLDPIAASDFLETVKKINRDIGTTVLLTEHRLQDIIPYADR
;
A
#
# COMPACT_ATOMS: atom_id res chain seq x y z
N CYS A 1 -5.21 19.80 -5.26
CA CYS A 1 -5.53 20.45 -3.97
C CYS A 1 -4.60 20.07 -2.80
N GLY A 2 -3.40 19.50 -3.05
CA GLY A 2 -2.40 19.26 -2.01
C GLY A 2 -2.53 17.97 -1.18
N LYS A 3 -3.56 17.14 -1.37
CA LYS A 3 -3.74 15.87 -0.64
C LYS A 3 -2.54 14.93 -0.80
N SER A 4 -2.19 14.58 -2.03
CA SER A 4 -1.03 13.72 -2.34
C SER A 4 0.29 14.31 -1.83
N THR A 5 0.45 15.64 -1.89
CA THR A 5 1.61 16.34 -1.34
C THR A 5 1.71 16.13 0.17
N LEU A 6 0.59 16.25 0.89
CA LEU A 6 0.52 16.02 2.32
C LEU A 6 0.83 14.55 2.66
N LEU A 7 0.19 13.59 1.97
CA LEU A 7 0.41 12.17 2.23
C LEU A 7 1.86 11.76 2.00
N ARG A 8 2.49 12.25 0.94
CA ARG A 8 3.91 11.96 0.64
C ARG A 8 4.87 12.49 1.70
N GLN A 9 4.51 13.52 2.47
CA GLN A 9 5.30 13.97 3.60
C GLN A 9 5.38 12.93 4.73
N LEU A 10 4.42 12.00 4.79
CA LEU A 10 4.38 10.94 5.80
C LEU A 10 5.35 9.79 5.49
N LYS A 11 6.02 9.81 4.35
CA LYS A 11 7.09 8.87 3.97
C LYS A 11 8.23 9.66 3.34
N THR A 12 9.31 9.87 4.07
CA THR A 12 10.36 10.86 3.71
C THR A 12 10.96 10.65 2.33
N VAL A 13 11.08 9.39 1.86
CA VAL A 13 11.59 9.06 0.52
C VAL A 13 10.66 9.49 -0.62
N LEU A 14 9.38 9.76 -0.33
CA LEU A 14 8.38 10.22 -1.28
C LEU A 14 8.09 11.72 -1.13
N ALA A 15 8.68 12.37 -0.12
CA ALA A 15 8.42 13.78 0.14
C ALA A 15 8.87 14.64 -1.06
N PRO A 16 7.98 15.52 -1.57
CA PRO A 16 8.36 16.41 -2.67
C PRO A 16 9.43 17.42 -2.21
N ALA A 17 10.28 17.83 -3.16
CA ALA A 17 11.27 18.88 -2.91
C ALA A 17 10.59 20.20 -2.53
N GLY A 18 11.14 20.93 -1.58
CA GLY A 18 10.62 22.22 -1.12
C GLY A 18 10.91 22.50 0.34
N ASN A 19 10.51 23.69 0.78
CA ASN A 19 10.61 24.08 2.19
C ASN A 19 9.43 23.51 2.96
N THR A 20 9.71 22.73 3.99
CA THR A 20 8.70 22.20 4.91
C THR A 20 8.86 22.84 6.29
N SER A 21 7.75 23.27 6.89
CA SER A 21 7.69 23.73 8.26
C SER A 21 6.73 22.84 9.06
N GLY A 22 6.98 22.72 10.37
CA GLY A 22 6.24 21.83 11.24
C GLY A 22 6.94 20.51 11.52
N GLN A 23 6.28 19.64 12.27
CA GLN A 23 6.83 18.35 12.70
C GLN A 23 5.80 17.25 12.46
N ILE A 24 6.28 16.11 11.95
CA ILE A 24 5.51 14.89 11.83
C ILE A 24 6.10 13.88 12.81
N LEU A 25 5.27 13.36 13.70
CA LEU A 25 5.66 12.35 14.67
C LEU A 25 5.08 11.00 14.29
N TYR A 26 5.92 9.99 14.27
CA TYR A 26 5.54 8.59 14.15
C TYR A 26 5.91 7.87 15.44
N ARG A 27 4.91 7.33 16.16
CA ARG A 27 5.10 6.72 17.49
C ARG A 27 5.85 7.61 18.49
N GLY A 28 5.62 8.93 18.42
CA GLY A 28 6.24 9.92 19.33
C GLY A 28 7.67 10.36 18.92
N VAL A 29 8.24 9.77 17.85
CA VAL A 29 9.55 10.15 17.31
C VAL A 29 9.37 10.97 16.04
N SER A 30 10.20 11.98 15.83
CA SER A 30 10.19 12.74 14.57
C SER A 30 10.43 11.81 13.38
N LEU A 31 9.57 11.90 12.36
CA LEU A 31 9.70 11.06 11.17
C LEU A 31 11.04 11.27 10.45
N LYS A 32 11.62 12.48 10.55
CA LYS A 32 12.94 12.79 9.99
C LYS A 32 14.07 12.04 10.69
N ASP A 33 13.87 11.70 11.97
CA ASP A 33 14.86 10.99 12.79
C ASP A 33 14.62 9.46 12.79
N THR A 34 13.53 9.01 12.16
CA THR A 34 13.23 7.58 11.96
C THR A 34 14.04 7.07 10.76
N ASP A 35 14.78 5.98 10.94
CA ASP A 35 15.61 5.41 9.88
C ASP A 35 14.77 4.94 8.66
N HIS A 36 15.41 4.94 7.48
CA HIS A 36 14.75 4.61 6.24
C HIS A 36 14.22 3.17 6.17
N ARG A 37 14.89 2.23 6.83
CA ARG A 37 14.46 0.83 6.86
C ARG A 37 13.15 0.69 7.64
N THR A 38 13.08 1.29 8.82
CA THR A 38 11.86 1.33 9.65
C THR A 38 10.71 2.01 8.89
N GLN A 39 10.96 3.17 8.26
CA GLN A 39 9.93 3.82 7.44
C GLN A 39 9.47 2.95 6.28
N SER A 40 10.38 2.25 5.61
CA SER A 40 10.03 1.38 4.47
C SER A 40 9.20 0.18 4.89
N GLN A 41 9.49 -0.40 6.04
CA GLN A 41 8.79 -1.56 6.57
C GLN A 41 7.46 -1.18 7.23
N GLU A 42 7.44 -0.16 8.09
CA GLU A 42 6.29 0.14 8.95
C GLU A 42 5.28 1.09 8.33
N ILE A 43 5.66 1.87 7.33
CA ILE A 43 4.78 2.81 6.64
C ILE A 43 4.60 2.36 5.20
N GLY A 44 3.49 1.67 4.94
CA GLY A 44 3.08 1.28 3.60
C GLY A 44 2.47 2.45 2.83
N PHE A 45 2.76 2.55 1.53
CA PHE A 45 2.17 3.57 0.67
C PHE A 45 1.66 2.93 -0.62
N VAL A 46 0.40 3.18 -0.97
CA VAL A 46 -0.21 2.77 -2.24
C VAL A 46 -0.55 4.02 -3.04
N MET A 47 -0.01 4.10 -4.24
CA MET A 47 -0.18 5.24 -5.13
C MET A 47 -1.52 5.19 -5.88
N GLN A 48 -1.95 6.36 -6.35
CA GLN A 48 -3.16 6.53 -7.15
C GLN A 48 -3.13 5.71 -8.45
N ASN A 49 -1.99 5.72 -9.16
CA ASN A 49 -1.80 4.95 -10.38
C ASN A 49 -0.94 3.71 -10.08
N PRO A 50 -1.49 2.49 -10.20
CA PRO A 50 -0.75 1.27 -9.93
C PRO A 50 0.47 1.07 -10.86
N ASP A 51 0.40 1.49 -12.11
CA ASP A 51 1.51 1.34 -13.06
C ASP A 51 2.74 2.17 -12.68
N ASN A 52 2.58 3.21 -11.87
CA ASN A 52 3.70 4.00 -11.36
C ASN A 52 4.41 3.36 -10.16
N GLN A 53 3.82 2.34 -9.57
CA GLN A 53 4.34 1.68 -8.37
C GLN A 53 4.92 0.30 -8.67
N ILE A 54 4.32 -0.45 -9.60
CA ILE A 54 4.76 -1.77 -10.00
C ILE A 54 6.12 -1.68 -10.70
N VAL A 55 7.08 -2.48 -10.25
CA VAL A 55 8.46 -2.47 -10.76
C VAL A 55 8.87 -3.76 -11.43
N THR A 56 8.15 -4.87 -11.19
CA THR A 56 8.47 -6.19 -11.75
C THR A 56 7.50 -6.60 -12.86
N ASP A 57 7.87 -7.60 -13.64
CA ASP A 57 7.06 -8.13 -14.74
C ASP A 57 6.14 -9.30 -14.32
N LYS A 58 6.40 -9.91 -13.17
CA LYS A 58 5.67 -11.07 -12.64
C LYS A 58 4.95 -10.73 -11.33
N VAL A 59 3.73 -11.23 -11.19
CA VAL A 59 2.91 -11.05 -9.99
C VAL A 59 3.60 -11.54 -8.72
N TRP A 60 4.12 -12.78 -8.73
CA TRP A 60 4.81 -13.34 -7.56
C TRP A 60 6.06 -12.55 -7.18
N HIS A 61 6.76 -11.99 -8.16
CA HIS A 61 7.98 -11.21 -7.91
C HIS A 61 7.63 -9.84 -7.33
N GLU A 62 6.54 -9.21 -7.81
CA GLU A 62 6.07 -7.96 -7.21
C GLU A 62 5.69 -8.13 -5.73
N LEU A 63 5.06 -9.25 -5.37
CA LEU A 63 4.78 -9.57 -3.96
C LEU A 63 6.05 -9.75 -3.12
N ALA A 64 7.13 -10.26 -3.72
CA ALA A 64 8.40 -10.52 -3.03
C ALA A 64 9.30 -9.28 -2.97
N PHE A 65 9.20 -8.38 -3.92
CA PHE A 65 10.16 -7.29 -4.17
C PHE A 65 10.45 -6.43 -2.94
N GLY A 66 9.42 -6.02 -2.18
CA GLY A 66 9.59 -5.23 -0.97
C GLY A 66 10.36 -5.98 0.12
N LEU A 67 10.10 -7.27 0.29
CA LEU A 67 10.77 -8.14 1.26
C LEU A 67 12.24 -8.39 0.87
N GLU A 68 12.51 -8.58 -0.42
CA GLU A 68 13.87 -8.70 -0.96
C GLU A 68 14.67 -7.42 -0.71
N SER A 69 14.06 -6.25 -0.96
CA SER A 69 14.67 -4.94 -0.71
C SER A 69 14.97 -4.70 0.77
N LEU A 70 14.19 -5.29 1.68
CA LEU A 70 14.44 -5.27 3.12
C LEU A 70 15.50 -6.30 3.56
N GLY A 71 15.99 -7.15 2.65
CA GLY A 71 16.98 -8.18 2.95
C GLY A 71 16.43 -9.35 3.78
N CYS A 72 15.15 -9.65 3.63
CA CYS A 72 14.54 -10.81 4.29
C CYS A 72 15.13 -12.11 3.71
N ASP A 73 15.21 -13.16 4.54
CA ASP A 73 15.63 -14.48 4.08
C ASP A 73 14.56 -15.15 3.19
N ASN A 74 15.00 -16.10 2.36
CA ASN A 74 14.14 -16.78 1.40
C ASN A 74 12.95 -17.53 2.04
N ALA A 75 13.10 -18.05 3.25
CA ALA A 75 12.03 -18.75 3.93
C ALA A 75 10.93 -17.77 4.37
N THR A 76 11.31 -16.63 4.92
CA THR A 76 10.41 -15.54 5.29
C THR A 76 9.71 -14.98 4.06
N ILE A 77 10.42 -14.74 2.95
CA ILE A 77 9.83 -14.23 1.69
C ILE A 77 8.76 -15.20 1.19
N ARG A 78 9.09 -16.49 1.06
CA ARG A 78 8.13 -17.51 0.59
C ARG A 78 6.88 -17.59 1.45
N LEU A 79 7.04 -17.56 2.78
CA LEU A 79 5.92 -17.60 3.71
C LEU A 79 5.01 -16.38 3.52
N ARG A 80 5.57 -15.18 3.58
CA ARG A 80 4.84 -13.92 3.44
C ARG A 80 4.12 -13.77 2.10
N VAL A 81 4.81 -14.14 1.02
CA VAL A 81 4.23 -14.12 -0.34
C VAL A 81 3.06 -15.10 -0.44
N ALA A 82 3.19 -16.32 0.10
CA ALA A 82 2.11 -17.30 0.11
C ALA A 82 0.91 -16.83 0.96
N GLU A 83 1.17 -16.25 2.13
CA GLU A 83 0.13 -15.67 3.00
C GLU A 83 -0.65 -14.57 2.27
N MET A 84 0.05 -13.62 1.64
CA MET A 84 -0.58 -12.52 0.93
C MET A 84 -1.32 -13.00 -0.31
N ALA A 85 -0.74 -13.93 -1.08
CA ALA A 85 -1.41 -14.52 -2.23
C ALA A 85 -2.73 -15.21 -1.83
N SER A 86 -2.75 -15.88 -0.67
CA SER A 86 -3.95 -16.51 -0.13
C SER A 86 -4.95 -15.49 0.38
N TYR A 87 -4.50 -14.51 1.18
CA TYR A 87 -5.36 -13.51 1.81
C TYR A 87 -6.10 -12.64 0.77
N PHE A 88 -5.40 -12.26 -0.30
CA PHE A 88 -5.94 -11.41 -1.38
C PHE A 88 -6.54 -12.19 -2.56
N GLY A 89 -6.55 -13.53 -2.52
CA GLY A 89 -7.11 -14.35 -3.60
C GLY A 89 -6.33 -14.29 -4.92
N ILE A 90 -5.00 -14.08 -4.83
CA ILE A 90 -4.11 -13.89 -6.00
C ILE A 90 -3.68 -15.21 -6.64
N GLN A 91 -3.97 -16.37 -6.04
CA GLN A 91 -3.45 -17.68 -6.45
C GLN A 91 -3.71 -18.01 -7.94
N GLN A 92 -4.87 -17.62 -8.47
CA GLN A 92 -5.26 -17.96 -9.86
C GLN A 92 -4.42 -17.23 -10.91
N TRP A 93 -3.81 -16.09 -10.54
CA TRP A 93 -3.01 -15.28 -11.46
C TRP A 93 -1.59 -15.01 -10.92
N PHE A 94 -1.16 -15.80 -9.93
CA PHE A 94 0.13 -15.69 -9.25
C PHE A 94 1.34 -15.72 -10.19
N TYR A 95 1.29 -16.55 -11.24
CA TYR A 95 2.37 -16.71 -12.21
C TYR A 95 2.20 -15.86 -13.49
N LYS A 96 1.13 -15.08 -13.59
CA LYS A 96 0.91 -14.21 -14.75
C LYS A 96 1.92 -13.07 -14.83
N ASN A 97 2.04 -12.51 -16.04
CA ASN A 97 2.69 -11.22 -16.19
C ASN A 97 1.77 -10.10 -15.67
N VAL A 98 2.36 -9.09 -15.06
CA VAL A 98 1.61 -7.93 -14.58
C VAL A 98 0.87 -7.20 -15.71
N ALA A 99 1.44 -7.21 -16.93
CA ALA A 99 0.80 -6.63 -18.11
C ALA A 99 -0.54 -7.28 -18.50
N GLU A 100 -0.80 -8.52 -18.04
CA GLU A 100 -2.06 -9.24 -18.29
C GLU A 100 -3.18 -8.90 -17.31
N LEU A 101 -2.87 -8.11 -16.27
CA LEU A 101 -3.79 -7.78 -15.20
C LEU A 101 -4.69 -6.59 -15.57
N SER A 102 -5.94 -6.64 -15.10
CA SER A 102 -6.83 -5.47 -15.11
C SER A 102 -6.33 -4.39 -14.14
N GLY A 103 -6.81 -3.15 -14.30
CA GLY A 103 -6.47 -2.05 -13.38
C GLY A 103 -6.79 -2.38 -11.91
N GLY A 104 -7.95 -3.00 -11.64
CA GLY A 104 -8.33 -3.45 -10.30
C GLY A 104 -7.40 -4.53 -9.75
N GLN A 105 -6.99 -5.49 -10.58
CA GLN A 105 -6.01 -6.52 -10.19
C GLN A 105 -4.63 -5.92 -9.89
N LYS A 106 -4.18 -4.95 -10.69
CA LYS A 106 -2.92 -4.23 -10.43
C LYS A 106 -2.96 -3.46 -9.12
N GLN A 107 -4.07 -2.79 -8.83
CA GLN A 107 -4.23 -2.05 -7.57
C GLN A 107 -4.27 -2.99 -6.37
N LEU A 108 -4.94 -4.14 -6.50
CA LEU A 108 -4.94 -5.19 -5.47
C LEU A 108 -3.55 -5.79 -5.27
N LEU A 109 -2.79 -6.01 -6.35
CA LEU A 109 -1.42 -6.48 -6.30
C LEU A 109 -0.52 -5.49 -5.53
N ASN A 110 -0.61 -4.19 -5.81
CA ASN A 110 0.12 -3.16 -5.08
C ASN A 110 -0.19 -3.18 -3.59
N LEU A 111 -1.47 -3.28 -3.25
CA LEU A 111 -1.90 -3.38 -1.86
C LEU A 111 -1.31 -4.63 -1.20
N ALA A 112 -1.38 -5.79 -1.86
CA ALA A 112 -0.84 -7.05 -1.35
C ALA A 112 0.69 -7.02 -1.19
N ALA A 113 1.41 -6.43 -2.14
CA ALA A 113 2.87 -6.26 -2.08
C ALA A 113 3.30 -5.37 -0.89
N VAL A 114 2.57 -4.27 -0.65
CA VAL A 114 2.80 -3.41 0.51
C VAL A 114 2.48 -4.16 1.80
N MET A 115 1.37 -4.89 1.86
CA MET A 115 0.96 -5.65 3.06
C MET A 115 1.88 -6.83 3.36
N ALA A 116 2.63 -7.36 2.40
CA ALA A 116 3.64 -8.39 2.63
C ALA A 116 4.74 -7.95 3.61
N MET A 117 5.01 -6.65 3.70
CA MET A 117 5.96 -6.08 4.65
C MET A 117 5.37 -5.92 6.07
N HIS A 118 4.06 -6.17 6.27
CA HIS A 118 3.30 -6.01 7.52
C HIS A 118 3.41 -4.59 8.11
N PRO A 119 3.05 -3.56 7.36
CA PRO A 119 3.11 -2.19 7.85
C PRO A 119 2.12 -1.96 8.98
N SER A 120 2.48 -1.11 9.95
CA SER A 120 1.57 -0.66 11.01
C SER A 120 0.73 0.55 10.57
N LEU A 121 1.20 1.30 9.57
CA LEU A 121 0.46 2.38 8.93
C LEU A 121 0.41 2.14 7.42
N LEU A 122 -0.78 2.14 6.86
CA LEU A 122 -1.04 2.03 5.43
C LEU A 122 -1.62 3.36 4.92
N ILE A 123 -0.92 3.98 3.98
CA ILE A 123 -1.33 5.23 3.35
C ILE A 123 -1.82 4.93 1.94
N LEU A 124 -3.03 5.36 1.61
CA LEU A 124 -3.68 5.15 0.32
C LEU A 124 -4.01 6.52 -0.32
N ASP A 125 -3.34 6.82 -1.42
CA ASP A 125 -3.54 8.08 -2.15
C ASP A 125 -4.50 7.86 -3.32
N GLU A 126 -5.79 8.19 -3.12
CA GLU A 126 -6.88 8.07 -4.09
C GLU A 126 -6.93 6.68 -4.79
N PRO A 127 -6.91 5.57 -4.03
CA PRO A 127 -6.66 4.23 -4.58
C PRO A 127 -7.76 3.73 -5.49
N THR A 128 -8.97 4.31 -5.43
CA THR A 128 -10.12 3.88 -6.25
C THR A 128 -10.35 4.74 -7.49
N SER A 129 -9.56 5.80 -7.68
CA SER A 129 -9.78 6.80 -8.72
C SER A 129 -9.78 6.26 -10.17
N GLN A 130 -9.11 5.13 -10.42
CA GLN A 130 -9.01 4.48 -11.72
C GLN A 130 -9.82 3.17 -11.81
N LEU A 131 -10.61 2.86 -10.79
CA LEU A 131 -11.40 1.65 -10.71
C LEU A 131 -12.85 1.91 -11.13
N ASP A 132 -13.49 0.91 -11.73
CA ASP A 132 -14.93 0.91 -11.87
C ASP A 132 -15.62 0.81 -10.49
N PRO A 133 -16.91 1.14 -10.38
CA PRO A 133 -17.60 1.18 -9.08
C PRO A 133 -17.58 -0.14 -8.30
N ILE A 134 -17.62 -1.28 -8.99
CA ILE A 134 -17.62 -2.61 -8.35
C ILE A 134 -16.23 -2.89 -7.80
N ALA A 135 -15.19 -2.75 -8.62
CA ALA A 135 -13.80 -2.93 -8.19
C ALA A 135 -13.40 -1.96 -7.07
N ALA A 136 -13.92 -0.72 -7.09
CA ALA A 136 -13.70 0.25 -6.03
C ALA A 136 -14.30 -0.20 -4.69
N SER A 137 -15.54 -0.69 -4.70
CA SER A 137 -16.21 -1.22 -3.50
C SER A 137 -15.46 -2.42 -2.94
N ASP A 138 -15.11 -3.39 -3.78
CA ASP A 138 -14.36 -4.60 -3.39
C ASP A 138 -12.99 -4.24 -2.79
N PHE A 139 -12.31 -3.25 -3.36
CA PHE A 139 -11.04 -2.74 -2.85
C PHE A 139 -11.20 -2.12 -1.45
N LEU A 140 -12.20 -1.26 -1.25
CA LEU A 140 -12.46 -0.62 0.05
C LEU A 140 -12.88 -1.64 1.12
N GLU A 141 -13.66 -2.65 0.77
CA GLU A 141 -14.00 -3.76 1.67
C GLU A 141 -12.74 -4.54 2.08
N THR A 142 -11.83 -4.77 1.14
CA THR A 142 -10.54 -5.41 1.41
C THR A 142 -9.69 -4.56 2.37
N VAL A 143 -9.64 -3.24 2.17
CA VAL A 143 -8.94 -2.31 3.07
C VAL A 143 -9.55 -2.33 4.48
N LYS A 144 -10.87 -2.32 4.59
CA LYS A 144 -11.57 -2.44 5.89
C LYS A 144 -11.26 -3.77 6.59
N LYS A 145 -11.22 -4.86 5.82
CA LYS A 145 -10.84 -6.18 6.33
C LYS A 145 -9.40 -6.18 6.88
N ILE A 146 -8.45 -5.58 6.17
CA ILE A 146 -7.06 -5.42 6.64
C ILE A 146 -7.02 -4.69 7.98
N ASN A 147 -7.69 -3.56 8.10
CA ASN A 147 -7.75 -2.79 9.34
C ASN A 147 -8.30 -3.63 10.50
N ARG A 148 -9.40 -4.34 10.27
CA ARG A 148 -10.06 -5.16 11.29
C ARG A 148 -9.26 -6.41 11.67
N ASP A 149 -8.75 -7.16 10.69
CA ASP A 149 -8.16 -8.50 10.90
C ASP A 149 -6.67 -8.42 11.28
N ILE A 150 -5.95 -7.41 10.76
CA ILE A 150 -4.50 -7.25 10.98
C ILE A 150 -4.21 -6.11 11.96
N GLY A 151 -5.14 -5.16 12.14
CA GLY A 151 -4.96 -4.02 13.04
C GLY A 151 -4.10 -2.90 12.43
N THR A 152 -3.83 -2.93 11.13
CA THR A 152 -3.09 -1.88 10.43
C THR A 152 -3.90 -0.59 10.43
N THR A 153 -3.31 0.52 10.88
CA THR A 153 -3.93 1.85 10.77
C THR A 153 -3.95 2.28 9.31
N VAL A 154 -5.10 2.71 8.82
CA VAL A 154 -5.27 3.14 7.43
C VAL A 154 -5.52 4.64 7.36
N LEU A 155 -4.74 5.33 6.55
CA LEU A 155 -4.94 6.73 6.18
C LEU A 155 -5.24 6.80 4.68
N LEU A 156 -6.45 7.26 4.35
CA LEU A 156 -6.96 7.24 2.98
C LEU A 156 -7.33 8.64 2.52
N THR A 157 -7.00 8.98 1.28
CA THR A 157 -7.59 10.14 0.59
C THR A 157 -8.43 9.69 -0.58
N GLU A 158 -9.56 10.37 -0.79
CA GLU A 158 -10.44 10.14 -1.94
C GLU A 158 -11.13 11.44 -2.39
N HIS A 159 -11.64 11.43 -3.62
CA HIS A 159 -12.46 12.52 -4.15
C HIS A 159 -13.94 12.36 -3.77
N ARG A 160 -14.45 11.13 -3.79
CA ARG A 160 -15.84 10.79 -3.51
C ARG A 160 -15.98 10.35 -2.06
N LEU A 161 -16.13 11.30 -1.15
CA LEU A 161 -16.23 11.03 0.28
C LEU A 161 -17.42 10.12 0.62
N GLN A 162 -18.53 10.24 -0.11
CA GLN A 162 -19.72 9.40 0.08
C GLN A 162 -19.43 7.91 -0.08
N ASP A 163 -18.45 7.54 -0.91
CA ASP A 163 -18.09 6.14 -1.15
C ASP A 163 -17.26 5.56 0.01
N ILE A 164 -16.64 6.43 0.83
CA ILE A 164 -15.74 6.03 1.92
C ILE A 164 -16.42 6.07 3.30
N ILE A 165 -17.41 6.95 3.49
CA ILE A 165 -18.09 7.12 4.78
C ILE A 165 -18.50 5.79 5.44
N PRO A 166 -19.00 4.75 4.70
CA PRO A 166 -19.34 3.46 5.29
C PRO A 166 -18.14 2.67 5.84
N TYR A 167 -16.93 3.04 5.43
CA TYR A 167 -15.69 2.33 5.77
C TYR A 167 -14.82 3.08 6.78
N ALA A 168 -15.04 4.38 6.97
CA ALA A 168 -14.24 5.24 7.84
C ALA A 168 -14.71 5.17 9.29
N ASP A 169 -13.76 5.17 10.22
CA ASP A 169 -14.02 5.27 11.67
C ASP A 169 -14.04 6.74 12.14
N ARG A 170 -13.32 7.61 11.41
CA ARG A 170 -13.19 9.05 11.70
C ARG A 170 -13.05 9.85 10.42
#